data_a45aa7e2d2b0579972b1f304c5127240
#
_entry.id   a45aa7e2d2b0579972b1f304c5127240
#
_cell.length_a   1.000
_cell.length_b   1.000
_cell.length_c   1.000
_cell.angle_alpha   90.00
_cell.angle_beta   90.00
_cell.angle_gamma   90.00
#
_symmetry.space_group_name_H-M   'P 1'
#
loop_
_entity.id
_entity.type
_entity.pdbx_description
1 polymer ?
#
loop_
_entity_poly.entity_id
_entity_poly.type
_entity_poly.pdbx_seq_one_letter_code
_entity_poly.pdbx_strand_id
1 'polypeptide(L)'
;NPLRIYGDESVVGVLSEVARPVGAVYPLTAALADWVKEIDSKLVISMTGLPATNRIDIEKPEVFAVGNSEEALNELKDKQMELLEEGFIAGPYAVMLRECSKRKMSAISLLAQCFPVYPDPGAAASAIESLDKFLKLGIDVKELLEKGEEIKLKARDLMRQTALSAPKMQKGVEQDMPIMYR
;
A
#
# COMPACT_ATOMS: atom_id res chain seq x y z
N ASN A 1 -18.66 -1.43 -11.06
CA ASN A 1 -17.47 -1.53 -11.91
C ASN A 1 -16.25 -1.75 -11.01
N PRO A 2 -15.50 -2.84 -11.18
CA PRO A 2 -14.42 -3.24 -10.26
C PRO A 2 -13.17 -2.34 -10.32
N LEU A 3 -13.04 -1.47 -11.32
CA LEU A 3 -12.04 -0.43 -11.44
C LEU A 3 -12.75 0.90 -11.59
N ARG A 4 -12.38 1.86 -10.75
CA ARG A 4 -13.02 3.19 -10.74
C ARG A 4 -11.94 4.26 -10.75
N ILE A 5 -12.26 5.36 -11.40
CA ILE A 5 -11.45 6.58 -11.42
C ILE A 5 -12.33 7.68 -10.84
N TYR A 6 -11.80 8.39 -9.87
CA TYR A 6 -12.42 9.54 -9.22
C TYR A 6 -11.44 10.69 -9.19
N GLY A 7 -11.92 11.88 -9.24
CA GLY A 7 -11.03 13.02 -9.07
C GLY A 7 -11.59 14.31 -9.63
N ASP A 8 -10.75 15.30 -9.58
CA ASP A 8 -10.96 16.63 -10.11
C ASP A 8 -9.72 17.09 -10.89
N GLU A 9 -9.59 18.38 -11.13
CA GLU A 9 -8.45 18.97 -11.85
C GLU A 9 -7.12 18.89 -11.06
N SER A 10 -7.18 18.63 -9.77
CA SER A 10 -6.00 18.63 -8.88
C SER A 10 -5.53 17.22 -8.48
N VAL A 11 -6.47 16.31 -8.23
CA VAL A 11 -6.16 14.96 -7.76
C VAL A 11 -7.07 13.93 -8.43
N VAL A 12 -6.46 12.88 -8.95
CA VAL A 12 -7.19 11.74 -9.51
C VAL A 12 -6.80 10.47 -8.79
N GLY A 13 -7.79 9.77 -8.25
CA GLY A 13 -7.64 8.47 -7.60
C GLY A 13 -8.09 7.31 -8.49
N VAL A 14 -7.26 6.29 -8.59
CA VAL A 14 -7.59 5.03 -9.27
C VAL A 14 -7.73 3.93 -8.23
N LEU A 15 -8.92 3.38 -8.11
CA LEU A 15 -9.27 2.36 -7.12
C LEU A 15 -9.66 1.04 -7.79
N SER A 16 -9.11 -0.07 -7.33
CA SER A 16 -9.53 -1.42 -7.70
C SER A 16 -10.09 -2.16 -6.48
N GLU A 17 -11.36 -2.54 -6.54
CA GLU A 17 -12.03 -3.32 -5.50
C GLU A 17 -11.81 -4.84 -5.65
N VAL A 18 -11.21 -5.28 -6.75
CA VAL A 18 -11.01 -6.69 -7.09
C VAL A 18 -9.54 -6.95 -7.36
N ALA A 19 -9.04 -8.04 -6.78
CA ALA A 19 -7.71 -8.53 -7.11
C ALA A 19 -7.57 -8.81 -8.61
N ARG A 20 -6.47 -8.40 -9.19
CA ARG A 20 -6.21 -8.59 -10.62
C ARG A 20 -5.43 -9.88 -10.86
N PRO A 21 -5.73 -10.62 -11.91
CA PRO A 21 -4.89 -11.75 -12.33
C PRO A 21 -3.44 -11.29 -12.53
N VAL A 22 -2.49 -12.11 -12.13
CA VAL A 22 -1.05 -11.79 -12.25
C VAL A 22 -0.67 -11.36 -13.67
N GLY A 23 -1.21 -12.04 -14.68
CA GLY A 23 -0.96 -11.72 -16.08
C GLY A 23 -1.50 -10.36 -16.54
N ALA A 24 -2.45 -9.77 -15.80
CA ALA A 24 -3.01 -8.45 -16.10
C ALA A 24 -2.23 -7.30 -15.44
N VAL A 25 -1.36 -7.57 -14.48
CA VAL A 25 -0.65 -6.53 -13.72
C VAL A 25 0.18 -5.64 -14.65
N TYR A 26 1.01 -6.23 -15.49
CA TYR A 26 1.87 -5.48 -16.40
C TYR A 26 1.09 -4.64 -17.44
N PRO A 27 0.19 -5.23 -18.24
CA PRO A 27 -0.52 -4.48 -19.26
C PRO A 27 -1.43 -3.38 -18.66
N LEU A 28 -2.08 -3.66 -17.53
CA LEU A 28 -2.91 -2.66 -16.85
C LEU A 28 -2.06 -1.50 -16.32
N THR A 29 -0.95 -1.81 -15.65
CA THR A 29 -0.08 -0.78 -15.08
C THR A 29 0.58 0.06 -16.16
N ALA A 30 0.99 -0.55 -17.28
CA ALA A 30 1.52 0.17 -18.44
C ALA A 30 0.47 1.12 -19.04
N ALA A 31 -0.76 0.62 -19.24
CA ALA A 31 -1.86 1.45 -19.74
C ALA A 31 -2.22 2.62 -18.79
N LEU A 32 -2.21 2.38 -17.49
CA LEU A 32 -2.39 3.44 -16.49
C LEU A 32 -1.25 4.47 -16.55
N ALA A 33 -0.01 4.04 -16.70
CA ALA A 33 1.13 4.95 -16.80
C ALA A 33 1.08 5.78 -18.11
N ASP A 34 0.63 5.20 -19.22
CA ASP A 34 0.39 5.94 -20.47
C ASP A 34 -0.70 6.98 -20.29
N TRP A 35 -1.84 6.59 -19.74
CA TRP A 35 -2.93 7.51 -19.47
C TRP A 35 -2.55 8.64 -18.50
N VAL A 36 -1.83 8.34 -17.41
CA VAL A 36 -1.34 9.35 -16.46
C VAL A 36 -0.42 10.36 -17.15
N LYS A 37 0.39 9.90 -18.13
CA LYS A 37 1.21 10.77 -18.94
C LYS A 37 0.39 11.65 -19.90
N GLU A 38 -0.65 11.10 -20.49
CA GLU A 38 -1.55 11.83 -21.38
C GLU A 38 -2.29 12.98 -20.69
N ILE A 39 -2.67 12.79 -19.42
CA ILE A 39 -3.31 13.84 -18.60
C ILE A 39 -2.31 14.81 -17.96
N ASP A 40 -1.02 14.72 -18.30
CA ASP A 40 0.06 15.56 -17.80
C ASP A 40 0.17 15.59 -16.25
N SER A 41 -0.05 14.44 -15.62
CA SER A 41 0.10 14.33 -14.18
C SER A 41 1.56 14.54 -13.76
N LYS A 42 1.79 15.40 -12.77
CA LYS A 42 3.13 15.75 -12.31
C LYS A 42 3.74 14.68 -11.41
N LEU A 43 2.91 13.95 -10.68
CA LEU A 43 3.36 12.94 -9.73
C LEU A 43 2.37 11.78 -9.66
N VAL A 44 2.89 10.57 -9.63
CA VAL A 44 2.11 9.35 -9.37
C VAL A 44 2.39 8.88 -7.97
N ILE A 45 1.34 8.73 -7.15
CA ILE A 45 1.46 8.21 -5.79
C ILE A 45 0.73 6.88 -5.71
N SER A 46 1.41 5.83 -5.30
CA SER A 46 0.79 4.56 -4.97
C SER A 46 0.84 4.31 -3.46
N MET A 47 -0.19 3.65 -2.92
CA MET A 47 -0.25 3.27 -1.51
C MET A 47 -0.41 1.76 -1.41
N THR A 48 0.35 1.14 -0.51
CA THR A 48 0.29 -0.31 -0.27
C THR A 48 0.61 -0.64 1.18
N GLY A 49 0.33 -1.88 1.57
CA GLY A 49 0.75 -2.41 2.86
C GLY A 49 2.17 -2.97 2.81
N LEU A 50 2.92 -2.77 3.88
CA LEU A 50 4.17 -3.43 4.20
C LEU A 50 3.90 -4.43 5.33
N PRO A 51 3.82 -5.75 5.06
CA PRO A 51 3.53 -6.73 6.10
C PRO A 51 4.55 -6.70 7.23
N ALA A 52 4.09 -6.49 8.46
CA ALA A 52 4.91 -6.51 9.67
C ALA A 52 4.49 -7.68 10.57
N THR A 53 5.43 -8.55 10.92
CA THR A 53 5.15 -9.74 11.75
C THR A 53 4.76 -9.38 13.18
N ASN A 54 5.26 -8.25 13.69
CA ASN A 54 4.98 -7.70 15.01
C ASN A 54 3.88 -6.62 14.96
N ARG A 55 3.05 -6.57 13.91
CA ARG A 55 2.05 -5.51 13.72
C ARG A 55 1.08 -5.35 14.89
N ILE A 56 0.81 -6.44 15.61
CA ILE A 56 -0.10 -6.42 16.77
C ILE A 56 0.42 -5.55 17.93
N ASP A 57 1.73 -5.41 18.04
CA ASP A 57 2.42 -4.64 19.08
C ASP A 57 2.64 -3.18 18.68
N ILE A 58 2.36 -2.85 17.42
CA ILE A 58 2.52 -1.50 16.85
C ILE A 58 1.21 -0.74 17.02
N GLU A 59 1.21 0.28 17.88
CA GLU A 59 0.03 1.13 18.10
C GLU A 59 -0.26 2.00 16.88
N LYS A 60 0.75 2.76 16.41
CA LYS A 60 0.66 3.58 15.21
C LYS A 60 1.58 3.02 14.13
N PRO A 61 1.02 2.49 13.02
CA PRO A 61 1.83 2.00 11.90
C PRO A 61 2.72 3.08 11.30
N GLU A 62 3.99 2.74 11.08
CA GLU A 62 4.90 3.58 10.32
C GLU A 62 4.61 3.48 8.83
N VAL A 63 4.90 4.56 8.11
CA VAL A 63 4.73 4.63 6.67
C VAL A 63 6.07 4.99 6.04
N PHE A 64 6.61 4.07 5.28
CA PHE A 64 7.82 4.26 4.52
C PHE A 64 7.51 4.74 3.11
N ALA A 65 8.40 5.52 2.55
CA ALA A 65 8.26 6.04 1.20
C ALA A 65 9.41 5.60 0.31
N VAL A 66 9.11 5.36 -0.96
CA VAL A 66 10.08 5.05 -2.00
C VAL A 66 9.82 5.92 -3.20
N GLY A 67 10.86 6.51 -3.77
CA GLY A 67 10.81 7.27 -5.01
C GLY A 67 11.50 6.55 -6.17
N ASN A 68 11.05 6.80 -7.40
CA ASN A 68 11.62 6.20 -8.60
C ASN A 68 12.76 7.00 -9.22
N SER A 69 13.11 8.15 -8.67
CA SER A 69 14.15 9.07 -9.15
C SER A 69 14.75 9.88 -8.01
N GLU A 70 15.91 10.49 -8.23
CA GLU A 70 16.51 11.40 -7.26
C GLU A 70 15.60 12.60 -6.95
N GLU A 71 14.88 13.10 -7.95
CA GLU A 71 13.92 14.19 -7.79
C GLU A 71 12.79 13.78 -6.83
N ALA A 72 12.19 12.60 -7.05
CA ALA A 72 11.15 12.06 -6.17
C ALA A 72 11.67 11.83 -4.74
N LEU A 73 12.91 11.34 -4.60
CA LEU A 73 13.53 11.13 -3.29
C LEU A 73 13.82 12.44 -2.56
N ASN A 74 14.25 13.47 -3.27
CA ASN A 74 14.47 14.80 -2.68
C ASN A 74 13.15 15.41 -2.22
N GLU A 75 12.08 15.30 -3.01
CA GLU A 75 10.75 15.77 -2.62
C GLU A 75 10.25 15.06 -1.35
N LEU A 76 10.45 13.74 -1.25
CA LEU A 76 10.12 12.97 -0.05
C LEU A 76 10.89 13.45 1.19
N LYS A 77 12.20 13.75 1.04
CA LYS A 77 13.05 14.28 2.13
C LYS A 77 12.60 15.66 2.56
N ASP A 78 12.28 16.55 1.63
CA ASP A 78 11.81 17.91 1.91
C ASP A 78 10.49 17.90 2.68
N LYS A 79 9.65 16.89 2.44
CA LYS A 79 8.40 16.66 3.18
C LYS A 79 8.62 15.84 4.47
N GLN A 80 9.86 15.53 4.83
CA GLN A 80 10.20 14.74 6.02
C GLN A 80 9.45 13.39 6.06
N MET A 81 9.41 12.72 4.92
CA MET A 81 8.88 11.37 4.83
C MET A 81 9.96 10.36 5.21
N GLU A 82 9.58 9.29 5.92
CA GLU A 82 10.49 8.20 6.23
C GLU A 82 10.78 7.38 4.98
N LEU A 83 12.06 7.23 4.63
CA LEU A 83 12.45 6.48 3.43
C LEU A 83 12.68 5.00 3.77
N LEU A 84 12.27 4.12 2.87
CA LEU A 84 12.67 2.72 2.93
C LEU A 84 14.12 2.62 2.44
N GLU A 85 15.06 2.40 3.35
CA GLU A 85 16.50 2.35 3.04
C GLU A 85 16.85 1.10 2.22
N GLU A 86 16.34 -0.07 2.62
CA GLU A 86 16.55 -1.35 1.94
C GLU A 86 15.26 -2.17 1.91
N GLY A 87 15.02 -2.87 0.81
CA GLY A 87 13.85 -3.74 0.69
C GLY A 87 13.48 -4.10 -0.74
N PHE A 88 12.47 -4.94 -0.86
CA PHE A 88 11.89 -5.33 -2.13
C PHE A 88 10.42 -4.92 -2.19
N ILE A 89 10.04 -4.23 -3.25
CA ILE A 89 8.65 -3.91 -3.54
C ILE A 89 8.18 -4.83 -4.65
N ALA A 90 7.07 -5.52 -4.43
CA ALA A 90 6.48 -6.43 -5.41
C ALA A 90 5.07 -5.95 -5.83
N GLY A 91 4.53 -6.57 -6.89
CA GLY A 91 3.18 -6.32 -7.35
C GLY A 91 3.01 -5.06 -8.21
N PRO A 92 1.77 -4.57 -8.36
CA PRO A 92 1.46 -3.47 -9.27
C PRO A 92 2.16 -2.16 -8.91
N TYR A 93 2.47 -1.93 -7.65
CA TYR A 93 3.14 -0.72 -7.15
C TYR A 93 4.58 -0.64 -7.65
N ALA A 94 5.33 -1.76 -7.57
CA ALA A 94 6.69 -1.86 -8.12
C ALA A 94 6.69 -1.69 -9.64
N VAL A 95 5.72 -2.29 -10.32
CA VAL A 95 5.56 -2.14 -11.77
C VAL A 95 5.25 -0.69 -12.13
N MET A 96 4.39 0.01 -11.35
CA MET A 96 4.06 1.42 -11.57
C MET A 96 5.30 2.31 -11.43
N LEU A 97 6.08 2.17 -10.36
CA LEU A 97 7.35 2.92 -10.20
C LEU A 97 8.27 2.74 -11.42
N ARG A 98 8.41 1.50 -11.90
CA ARG A 98 9.23 1.17 -13.07
C ARG A 98 8.67 1.73 -14.37
N GLU A 99 7.36 1.61 -14.59
CA GLU A 99 6.70 2.13 -15.81
C GLU A 99 6.75 3.66 -15.85
N CYS A 100 6.62 4.34 -14.70
CA CYS A 100 6.84 5.78 -14.59
C CYS A 100 8.30 6.16 -14.88
N SER A 101 9.30 5.42 -14.35
CA SER A 101 10.71 5.65 -14.66
C SER A 101 11.01 5.57 -16.16
N LYS A 102 10.48 4.56 -16.85
CA LYS A 102 10.63 4.43 -18.30
C LYS A 102 10.08 5.62 -19.08
N ARG A 103 9.03 6.24 -18.55
CA ARG A 103 8.35 7.40 -19.15
C ARG A 103 8.89 8.74 -18.68
N LYS A 104 9.93 8.72 -17.82
CA LYS A 104 10.52 9.90 -17.18
C LYS A 104 9.49 10.72 -16.37
N MET A 105 8.59 10.01 -15.69
CA MET A 105 7.59 10.56 -14.80
C MET A 105 8.00 10.34 -13.36
N SER A 106 7.78 11.34 -12.50
CA SER A 106 8.00 11.21 -11.05
C SER A 106 6.93 10.31 -10.44
N ALA A 107 7.38 9.36 -9.62
CA ALA A 107 6.48 8.45 -8.92
C ALA A 107 7.02 8.07 -7.55
N ILE A 108 6.12 7.97 -6.57
CA ILE A 108 6.41 7.50 -5.22
C ILE A 108 5.47 6.37 -4.81
N SER A 109 5.91 5.59 -3.85
CA SER A 109 5.07 4.58 -3.19
C SER A 109 5.13 4.77 -1.69
N LEU A 110 3.97 4.84 -1.04
CA LEU A 110 3.81 4.86 0.41
C LEU A 110 3.46 3.46 0.89
N LEU A 111 4.27 2.94 1.83
CA LEU A 111 4.18 1.58 2.34
C LEU A 111 3.88 1.64 3.84
N ALA A 112 2.63 1.38 4.23
CA ALA A 112 2.23 1.38 5.63
C ALA A 112 2.41 0.00 6.26
N GLN A 113 3.05 -0.09 7.43
CA GLN A 113 3.12 -1.33 8.19
C GLN A 113 1.72 -1.87 8.45
N CYS A 114 1.45 -3.10 8.03
CA CYS A 114 0.11 -3.68 8.12
C CYS A 114 0.12 -5.15 8.55
N PHE A 115 -1.04 -5.66 8.92
CA PHE A 115 -1.23 -7.10 9.09
C PHE A 115 -1.05 -7.84 7.77
N PRO A 116 -0.34 -9.00 7.76
CA PRO A 116 -0.09 -9.74 6.53
C PRO A 116 -1.35 -10.32 5.88
N VAL A 117 -2.38 -10.64 6.66
CA VAL A 117 -3.52 -11.47 6.23
C VAL A 117 -4.87 -10.80 6.46
N TYR A 118 -4.93 -9.75 7.29
CA TYR A 118 -6.19 -9.12 7.70
C TYR A 118 -6.27 -7.69 7.19
N PRO A 119 -7.50 -7.18 6.95
CA PRO A 119 -7.68 -5.74 6.73
C PRO A 119 -7.14 -4.94 7.91
N ASP A 120 -6.38 -3.90 7.61
CA ASP A 120 -5.78 -3.02 8.62
C ASP A 120 -6.16 -1.55 8.38
N PRO A 121 -7.31 -1.12 8.93
CA PRO A 121 -7.73 0.27 8.80
C PRO A 121 -6.79 1.26 9.50
N GLY A 122 -6.06 0.84 10.55
CA GLY A 122 -5.03 1.65 11.17
C GLY A 122 -3.85 1.93 10.21
N ALA A 123 -3.41 0.91 9.47
CA ALA A 123 -2.40 1.08 8.43
C ALA A 123 -2.91 1.97 7.29
N ALA A 124 -4.17 1.78 6.88
CA ALA A 124 -4.80 2.63 5.86
C ALA A 124 -4.89 4.09 6.32
N ALA A 125 -5.28 4.35 7.57
CA ALA A 125 -5.31 5.69 8.14
C ALA A 125 -3.92 6.33 8.15
N SER A 126 -2.88 5.61 8.61
CA SER A 126 -1.50 6.10 8.59
C SER A 126 -1.01 6.42 7.18
N ALA A 127 -1.36 5.60 6.18
CA ALA A 127 -1.02 5.87 4.78
C ALA A 127 -1.70 7.14 4.26
N ILE A 128 -2.99 7.35 4.60
CA ILE A 128 -3.75 8.55 4.22
C ILE A 128 -3.23 9.79 4.94
N GLU A 129 -2.91 9.71 6.24
CA GLU A 129 -2.27 10.81 6.98
C GLU A 129 -0.93 11.20 6.34
N SER A 130 -0.13 10.21 5.90
CA SER A 130 1.13 10.46 5.22
C SER A 130 0.92 11.09 3.84
N LEU A 131 -0.09 10.65 3.10
CA LEU A 131 -0.51 11.27 1.86
C LEU A 131 -0.96 12.72 2.07
N ASP A 132 -1.76 12.97 3.12
CA ASP A 132 -2.24 14.31 3.46
C ASP A 132 -1.08 15.23 3.88
N LYS A 133 -0.14 14.74 4.68
CA LYS A 133 1.10 15.46 5.02
C LYS A 133 1.87 15.88 3.77
N PHE A 134 1.90 15.00 2.76
CA PHE A 134 2.62 15.21 1.51
C PHE A 134 1.89 16.22 0.60
N LEU A 135 0.59 16.03 0.38
CA LEU A 135 -0.22 16.82 -0.58
C LEU A 135 -0.99 17.99 0.04
N LYS A 136 -1.20 17.99 1.37
CA LYS A 136 -1.99 19.00 2.11
C LYS A 136 -3.45 19.09 1.65
N LEU A 137 -4.10 17.93 1.53
CA LEU A 137 -5.49 17.82 1.07
C LEU A 137 -6.52 18.10 2.17
N GLY A 138 -6.14 18.06 3.44
CA GLY A 138 -7.04 18.23 4.59
C GLY A 138 -7.97 17.04 4.84
N ILE A 139 -7.46 15.82 4.68
CA ILE A 139 -8.24 14.58 4.79
C ILE A 139 -8.45 14.23 6.26
N ASP A 140 -9.71 14.06 6.69
CA ASP A 140 -10.06 13.54 8.02
C ASP A 140 -10.11 12.00 8.02
N VAL A 141 -9.27 11.39 8.84
CA VAL A 141 -9.17 9.92 8.98
C VAL A 141 -9.91 9.36 10.19
N LYS A 142 -10.63 10.19 10.97
CA LYS A 142 -11.27 9.76 12.22
C LYS A 142 -12.24 8.60 12.03
N GLU A 143 -13.13 8.70 11.05
CA GLU A 143 -14.09 7.63 10.74
C GLU A 143 -13.39 6.32 10.37
N LEU A 144 -12.26 6.39 9.66
CA LEU A 144 -11.47 5.22 9.31
C LEU A 144 -10.82 4.59 10.54
N LEU A 145 -10.33 5.40 11.48
CA LEU A 145 -9.75 4.93 12.74
C LEU A 145 -10.80 4.30 13.65
N GLU A 146 -12.00 4.88 13.76
CA GLU A 146 -13.11 4.34 14.54
C GLU A 146 -13.54 2.95 14.00
N LYS A 147 -13.72 2.83 12.69
CA LYS A 147 -13.96 1.53 12.03
C LYS A 147 -12.79 0.56 12.19
N GLY A 148 -11.58 1.10 12.29
CA GLY A 148 -10.35 0.33 12.51
C GLY A 148 -10.36 -0.43 13.82
N GLU A 149 -10.74 0.20 14.89
CA GLU A 149 -10.80 -0.44 16.21
C GLU A 149 -11.86 -1.56 16.24
N GLU A 150 -13.01 -1.37 15.61
CA GLU A 150 -14.02 -2.44 15.50
C GLU A 150 -13.49 -3.67 14.74
N ILE A 151 -12.79 -3.46 13.62
CA ILE A 151 -12.24 -4.54 12.81
C ILE A 151 -11.11 -5.24 13.57
N LYS A 152 -10.25 -4.48 14.26
CA LYS A 152 -9.17 -5.01 15.11
C LYS A 152 -9.71 -5.91 16.22
N LEU A 153 -10.79 -5.49 16.89
CA LEU A 153 -11.45 -6.30 17.90
C LEU A 153 -12.04 -7.58 17.32
N LYS A 154 -12.75 -7.51 16.19
CA LYS A 154 -13.33 -8.67 15.50
C LYS A 154 -12.25 -9.63 15.00
N ALA A 155 -11.16 -9.12 14.43
CA ALA A 155 -10.03 -9.93 13.99
C ALA A 155 -9.34 -10.64 15.17
N ARG A 156 -9.17 -9.96 16.31
CA ARG A 156 -8.58 -10.52 17.53
C ARG A 156 -9.44 -11.64 18.11
N ASP A 157 -10.75 -11.47 18.11
CA ASP A 157 -11.70 -12.49 18.58
C ASP A 157 -11.69 -13.71 17.65
N LEU A 158 -11.63 -13.51 16.34
CA LEU A 158 -11.56 -14.56 15.35
C LEU A 158 -10.24 -15.35 15.47
N MET A 159 -9.11 -14.66 15.64
CA MET A 159 -7.81 -15.29 15.90
C MET A 159 -7.84 -16.15 17.16
N ARG A 160 -8.45 -15.64 18.23
CA ARG A 160 -8.57 -16.37 19.49
C ARG A 160 -9.43 -17.63 19.35
N GLN A 161 -10.54 -17.55 18.61
CA GLN A 161 -11.40 -18.69 18.31
C GLN A 161 -10.70 -19.72 17.41
N THR A 162 -9.98 -19.27 16.40
CA THR A 162 -9.22 -20.15 15.49
C THR A 162 -8.05 -20.83 16.21
N ALA A 163 -7.35 -20.13 17.09
CA ALA A 163 -6.28 -20.69 17.91
C ALA A 163 -6.81 -21.73 18.91
N LEU A 164 -8.03 -21.57 19.42
CA LEU A 164 -8.69 -22.53 20.31
C LEU A 164 -9.28 -23.74 19.54
N SER A 165 -9.61 -23.56 18.27
CA SER A 165 -10.24 -24.59 17.41
C SER A 165 -9.25 -25.34 16.53
N ALA A 166 -7.99 -24.89 16.43
CA ALA A 166 -6.98 -25.56 15.64
C ALA A 166 -6.59 -26.87 16.33
N PRO A 167 -6.88 -28.05 15.76
CA PRO A 167 -6.20 -29.27 16.16
C PRO A 167 -4.71 -29.00 15.94
N LYS A 168 -3.84 -29.49 16.84
CA LYS A 168 -2.39 -29.45 16.68
C LYS A 168 -2.00 -30.03 15.32
N MET A 169 -2.07 -29.25 14.27
CA MET A 169 -1.54 -29.61 12.97
C MET A 169 -0.03 -29.58 13.08
N GLN A 170 0.52 -30.77 13.15
CA GLN A 170 1.95 -31.05 13.09
C GLN A 170 2.58 -30.34 11.87
N LYS A 171 3.77 -29.81 12.14
CA LYS A 171 4.81 -29.39 11.19
C LYS A 171 4.72 -30.12 9.83
N GLY A 172 4.07 -29.52 8.86
CA GLY A 172 3.93 -30.08 7.52
C GLY A 172 3.72 -29.08 6.40
N VAL A 173 3.59 -27.80 6.72
CA VAL A 173 3.25 -26.75 5.72
C VAL A 173 4.44 -25.82 5.40
N GLU A 174 5.65 -26.16 5.86
CA GLU A 174 6.85 -25.36 5.54
C GLU A 174 7.38 -25.56 4.09
N GLN A 175 6.76 -26.45 3.30
CA GLN A 175 7.32 -26.81 1.99
C GLN A 175 6.69 -26.13 0.77
N ASP A 176 5.60 -25.38 0.91
CA ASP A 176 4.88 -24.81 -0.24
C ASP A 176 4.81 -23.27 -0.29
N MET A 177 5.61 -22.56 0.49
CA MET A 177 5.72 -21.13 0.27
C MET A 177 6.71 -20.85 -0.88
N PRO A 178 6.30 -20.08 -1.90
CA PRO A 178 7.21 -19.68 -2.97
C PRO A 178 8.45 -18.98 -2.39
N ILE A 179 9.61 -19.27 -2.96
CA ILE A 179 10.94 -18.76 -2.56
C ILE A 179 10.99 -17.21 -2.43
N MET A 180 9.98 -16.50 -2.90
CA MET A 180 9.85 -15.04 -2.79
C MET A 180 9.47 -14.51 -1.39
N TYR A 181 9.23 -15.40 -0.41
CA TYR A 181 8.82 -15.02 0.95
C TYR A 181 9.72 -15.61 2.05
N ARG A 182 10.95 -15.99 1.68
CA ARG A 182 11.98 -16.39 2.65
C ARG A 182 12.98 -15.27 2.86
#